data_48fb0622d9953e18e09cf4761b3ce0b1
#
_entry.id   48fb0622d9953e18e09cf4761b3ce0b1
#
_cell.length_a   1.000
_cell.length_b   1.000
_cell.length_c   1.000
_cell.angle_alpha   90.00
_cell.angle_beta   90.00
_cell.angle_gamma   90.00
#
_symmetry.space_group_name_H-M   'P 1'
#
loop_
_entity.id
_entity.type
_entity.pdbx_description
1 polymer ?
#
loop_
_entity_poly.entity_id
_entity_poly.type
_entity_poly.pdbx_seq_one_letter_code
_entity_poly.pdbx_strand_id
1 'polypeptide(L)'
;EQIKMMALGTMEFEGPCKVTVRTDDLIRSATPKLLSANRDKLSELIEVRLFPAHITELIPGTPVTFAPGAQEVTIDVPAGRHIAYVVVKHTGYMGVIHGALGARGPVLDHFNAEAVRRYLNRMSDAMRPVVGNLHDRIRSFFTDSFELEGSNWCKDIREEFQKRRGYDLYTYYPLILKKVGPYGNEIKTPYGARIEPDVMERIYRMRYDYELTLAELFKERFLDELNAWCRACGVKSRIQAYGKGCM
;
A
#
# COMPACT_ATOMS: atom_id res chain seq x y z
N GLU A 1 7.80 4.44 -12.06
CA GLU A 1 7.06 4.48 -10.78
C GLU A 1 7.41 3.28 -9.91
N GLN A 2 7.27 3.45 -8.61
CA GLN A 2 7.63 2.46 -7.58
C GLN A 2 6.41 2.12 -6.71
N ILE A 3 6.47 0.96 -6.04
CA ILE A 3 5.42 0.52 -5.12
C ILE A 3 5.14 1.56 -4.03
N LYS A 4 3.90 1.57 -3.56
CA LYS A 4 3.39 2.50 -2.55
C LYS A 4 2.71 1.72 -1.43
N MET A 5 2.88 2.21 -0.20
CA MET A 5 2.26 1.63 0.97
C MET A 5 1.47 2.68 1.73
N MET A 6 0.21 2.38 2.03
CA MET A 6 -0.57 3.08 3.03
C MET A 6 -0.40 2.38 4.37
N ALA A 7 0.19 3.06 5.32
CA ALA A 7 0.43 2.55 6.66
C ALA A 7 -0.49 3.20 7.68
N LEU A 8 -0.87 2.43 8.69
CA LEU A 8 -1.76 2.85 9.76
C LEU A 8 -1.00 3.04 11.07
N GLY A 9 -1.14 4.22 11.67
CA GLY A 9 -0.72 4.54 13.02
C GLY A 9 -1.90 4.84 13.92
N THR A 10 -1.69 4.83 15.24
CA THR A 10 -2.68 5.28 16.22
C THR A 10 -2.04 6.05 17.34
N MET A 11 -2.78 7.06 17.85
CA MET A 11 -2.43 7.81 19.07
C MET A 11 -3.67 7.93 19.93
N GLU A 12 -3.51 7.76 21.24
CA GLU A 12 -4.62 7.83 22.21
C GLU A 12 -4.65 9.18 22.91
N PHE A 13 -5.86 9.71 23.11
CA PHE A 13 -6.11 10.98 23.78
C PHE A 13 -7.29 10.86 24.74
N GLU A 14 -7.22 11.62 25.83
CA GLU A 14 -8.32 11.78 26.79
C GLU A 14 -8.83 13.23 26.73
N GLY A 15 -10.10 13.40 26.36
CA GLY A 15 -10.73 14.72 26.22
C GLY A 15 -11.74 15.03 27.34
N PRO A 16 -12.32 16.26 27.38
CA PRO A 16 -12.25 17.24 26.32
C PRO A 16 -10.95 18.06 26.35
N CYS A 17 -10.26 18.14 25.22
CA CYS A 17 -9.05 18.97 25.09
C CYS A 17 -8.75 19.30 23.62
N LYS A 18 -7.88 20.30 23.41
CA LYS A 18 -7.28 20.60 22.12
C LYS A 18 -5.79 20.27 22.18
N VAL A 19 -5.34 19.36 21.32
CA VAL A 19 -3.96 18.89 21.30
C VAL A 19 -3.33 19.24 19.97
N THR A 20 -2.13 19.83 20.00
CA THR A 20 -1.31 20.06 18.79
C THR A 20 -0.20 19.01 18.75
N VAL A 21 -0.14 18.26 17.66
CA VAL A 21 0.81 17.17 17.45
C VAL A 21 1.69 17.51 16.24
N ARG A 22 2.99 17.29 16.35
CA ARG A 22 3.91 17.47 15.21
C ARG A 22 3.60 16.43 14.13
N THR A 23 3.58 16.85 12.87
CA THR A 23 3.35 15.95 11.73
C THR A 23 4.36 14.80 11.70
N ASP A 24 5.62 15.05 12.08
CA ASP A 24 6.64 14.00 12.18
C ASP A 24 6.28 12.90 13.19
N ASP A 25 5.63 13.25 14.29
CA ASP A 25 5.22 12.27 15.31
C ASP A 25 4.03 11.44 14.83
N LEU A 26 3.09 12.06 14.10
CA LEU A 26 2.01 11.35 13.43
C LEU A 26 2.58 10.36 12.39
N ILE A 27 3.48 10.81 11.51
CA ILE A 27 4.14 9.96 10.51
C ILE A 27 4.90 8.81 11.20
N ARG A 28 5.61 9.10 12.28
CA ARG A 28 6.35 8.08 13.04
C ARG A 28 5.43 7.02 13.61
N SER A 29 4.24 7.38 14.08
CA SER A 29 3.26 6.43 14.63
C SER A 29 2.83 5.37 13.61
N ALA A 30 2.80 5.73 12.33
CA ALA A 30 2.41 4.88 11.21
C ALA A 30 3.60 4.25 10.46
N THR A 31 4.85 4.58 10.83
CA THR A 31 6.04 4.07 10.12
C THR A 31 6.51 2.75 10.74
N PRO A 32 6.46 1.62 10.00
CA PRO A 32 7.02 0.35 10.46
C PRO A 32 8.51 0.45 10.78
N LYS A 33 8.98 -0.28 11.81
CA LYS A 33 10.37 -0.21 12.29
C LYS A 33 11.40 -0.47 11.18
N LEU A 34 11.14 -1.44 10.31
CA LEU A 34 12.05 -1.77 9.19
C LEU A 34 12.22 -0.58 8.25
N LEU A 35 11.14 0.16 7.98
CA LEU A 35 11.17 1.30 7.09
C LEU A 35 11.80 2.54 7.72
N SER A 36 11.90 2.63 9.04
CA SER A 36 12.47 3.78 9.73
C SER A 36 13.96 3.97 9.39
N ALA A 37 14.66 2.90 9.04
CA ALA A 37 16.07 2.91 8.65
C ALA A 37 16.32 3.28 7.17
N ASN A 38 15.30 3.24 6.32
CA ASN A 38 15.46 3.58 4.90
C ASN A 38 15.47 5.10 4.71
N ARG A 39 16.61 5.64 4.26
CA ARG A 39 16.81 7.08 4.04
C ARG A 39 16.14 7.61 2.76
N ASP A 40 15.89 6.73 1.80
CA ASP A 40 15.34 7.11 0.49
C ASP A 40 13.81 7.16 0.48
N LYS A 41 13.18 6.71 1.58
CA LYS A 41 11.73 6.73 1.67
C LYS A 41 11.19 8.16 1.80
N LEU A 42 10.09 8.40 1.11
CA LEU A 42 9.26 9.57 1.29
C LEU A 42 8.00 9.17 2.05
N SER A 43 7.64 9.97 3.04
CA SER A 43 6.46 9.74 3.89
C SER A 43 5.56 10.97 3.85
N GLU A 44 4.29 10.77 3.58
CA GLU A 44 3.29 11.83 3.47
C GLU A 44 2.10 11.50 4.37
N LEU A 45 1.74 12.44 5.25
CA LEU A 45 0.53 12.33 6.05
C LEU A 45 -0.69 12.54 5.13
N ILE A 46 -1.53 11.51 5.03
CA ILE A 46 -2.69 11.52 4.14
C ILE A 46 -3.97 11.89 4.88
N GLU A 47 -4.18 11.28 6.05
CA GLU A 47 -5.43 11.43 6.78
C GLU A 47 -5.21 11.21 8.28
N VAL A 48 -5.98 11.93 9.09
CA VAL A 48 -6.14 11.67 10.51
C VAL A 48 -7.63 11.66 10.80
N ARG A 49 -8.13 10.60 11.43
CA ARG A 49 -9.51 10.53 11.93
C ARG A 49 -9.56 10.13 13.39
N LEU A 50 -10.43 10.78 14.11
CA LEU A 50 -10.66 10.52 15.52
C LEU A 50 -11.84 9.57 15.69
N PHE A 51 -11.64 8.50 16.45
CA PHE A 51 -12.66 7.51 16.81
C PHE A 51 -12.78 7.43 18.32
N PRO A 52 -13.97 7.11 18.89
CA PRO A 52 -14.05 6.74 20.28
C PRO A 52 -13.18 5.51 20.56
N ALA A 53 -12.61 5.40 21.78
CA ALA A 53 -11.79 4.24 22.13
C ALA A 53 -12.56 2.91 22.14
N HIS A 54 -13.90 2.97 22.14
CA HIS A 54 -14.79 1.82 21.97
C HIS A 54 -15.79 2.10 20.85
N ILE A 55 -15.71 1.32 19.76
CA ILE A 55 -16.57 1.42 18.57
C ILE A 55 -17.64 0.33 18.66
N THR A 56 -18.89 0.76 18.88
CA THR A 56 -20.08 -0.10 19.00
C THR A 56 -20.91 -0.16 17.72
N GLU A 57 -20.69 0.75 16.81
CA GLU A 57 -21.34 0.80 15.48
C GLU A 57 -20.32 1.24 14.42
N LEU A 58 -20.60 0.87 13.17
CA LEU A 58 -19.72 1.24 12.05
C LEU A 58 -19.89 2.73 11.72
N ILE A 59 -18.92 3.52 12.15
CA ILE A 59 -18.87 4.97 11.95
C ILE A 59 -17.64 5.36 11.11
N PRO A 60 -17.70 6.43 10.32
CA PRO A 60 -16.56 6.90 9.51
C PRO A 60 -15.44 7.55 10.34
N GLY A 61 -15.68 7.84 11.62
CA GLY A 61 -14.80 8.66 12.45
C GLY A 61 -14.88 10.16 12.10
N THR A 62 -14.38 11.00 13.01
CA THR A 62 -14.35 12.46 12.80
C THR A 62 -13.05 12.83 12.08
N PRO A 63 -13.10 13.41 10.87
CA PRO A 63 -11.92 13.83 10.15
C PRO A 63 -11.25 15.02 10.85
N VAL A 64 -9.91 14.98 10.93
CA VAL A 64 -9.10 16.10 11.40
C VAL A 64 -8.56 16.85 10.19
N THR A 65 -8.90 18.14 10.09
CA THR A 65 -8.49 18.98 8.96
C THR A 65 -7.10 19.56 9.19
N PHE A 66 -6.23 19.45 8.21
CA PHE A 66 -4.90 20.07 8.19
C PHE A 66 -4.51 20.44 6.74
N ALA A 67 -3.62 21.43 6.60
CA ALA A 67 -3.11 21.82 5.29
C ALA A 67 -2.05 20.79 4.79
N PRO A 68 -1.95 20.53 3.49
CA PRO A 68 -0.84 19.76 2.92
C PRO A 68 0.51 20.36 3.36
N GLY A 69 1.41 19.51 3.87
CA GLY A 69 2.73 19.96 4.34
C GLY A 69 2.75 20.70 5.68
N ALA A 70 1.62 20.75 6.40
CA ALA A 70 1.57 21.33 7.75
C ALA A 70 2.62 20.66 8.66
N GLN A 71 3.33 21.46 9.44
CA GLN A 71 4.32 20.97 10.41
C GLN A 71 3.68 20.42 11.68
N GLU A 72 2.48 20.89 11.95
CA GLU A 72 1.68 20.52 13.13
C GLU A 72 0.22 20.32 12.75
N VAL A 73 -0.46 19.43 13.47
CA VAL A 73 -1.88 19.14 13.30
C VAL A 73 -2.56 19.35 14.64
N THR A 74 -3.60 20.16 14.65
CA THR A 74 -4.41 20.39 15.87
C THR A 74 -5.63 19.46 15.83
N ILE A 75 -5.83 18.73 16.92
CA ILE A 75 -6.91 17.75 17.11
C ILE A 75 -7.80 18.24 18.23
N ASP A 76 -9.08 18.49 17.93
CA ASP A 76 -10.11 18.75 18.93
C ASP A 76 -10.66 17.41 19.41
N VAL A 77 -10.32 17.04 20.65
CA VAL A 77 -10.71 15.75 21.25
C VAL A 77 -11.98 15.95 22.07
N PRO A 78 -13.10 15.29 21.74
CA PRO A 78 -14.32 15.31 22.55
C PRO A 78 -14.11 14.68 23.92
N ALA A 79 -15.09 14.84 24.82
CA ALA A 79 -15.03 14.21 26.15
C ALA A 79 -14.86 12.69 26.08
N GLY A 80 -14.00 12.15 26.97
CA GLY A 80 -13.67 10.73 27.08
C GLY A 80 -12.48 10.29 26.20
N ARG A 81 -12.24 8.98 26.19
CA ARG A 81 -11.08 8.38 25.50
C ARG A 81 -11.34 8.24 24.00
N HIS A 82 -10.41 8.73 23.21
CA HIS A 82 -10.44 8.70 21.75
C HIS A 82 -9.11 8.19 21.17
N ILE A 83 -9.19 7.57 20.01
CA ILE A 83 -8.04 7.10 19.25
C ILE A 83 -7.99 7.88 17.93
N ALA A 84 -6.90 8.60 17.69
CA ALA A 84 -6.60 9.13 16.37
C ALA A 84 -5.98 8.03 15.51
N TYR A 85 -6.64 7.70 14.40
CA TYR A 85 -6.13 6.84 13.36
C TYR A 85 -5.41 7.69 12.33
N VAL A 86 -4.16 7.37 12.08
CA VAL A 86 -3.23 8.15 11.24
C VAL A 86 -2.88 7.33 10.00
N VAL A 87 -3.20 7.84 8.82
CA VAL A 87 -2.88 7.21 7.54
C VAL A 87 -1.70 7.93 6.89
N VAL A 88 -0.64 7.20 6.62
CA VAL A 88 0.59 7.71 6.01
C VAL A 88 0.91 6.93 4.74
N LYS A 89 1.18 7.64 3.65
CA LYS A 89 1.69 7.07 2.41
C LYS A 89 3.22 7.02 2.44
N HIS A 90 3.79 5.84 2.22
CA HIS A 90 5.23 5.65 2.03
C HIS A 90 5.53 5.29 0.58
N THR A 91 6.57 5.92 0.03
CA THR A 91 7.18 5.59 -1.27
C THR A 91 8.69 5.50 -1.11
N GLY A 92 9.41 4.84 -2.04
CA GLY A 92 10.87 4.68 -1.93
C GLY A 92 11.31 3.81 -0.75
N TYR A 93 10.42 3.07 -0.15
CA TYR A 93 10.69 2.30 1.05
C TYR A 93 11.34 0.93 0.77
N MET A 94 11.28 0.45 -0.47
CA MET A 94 11.79 -0.86 -0.85
C MET A 94 12.60 -0.78 -2.14
N GLY A 95 13.80 -1.35 -2.12
CA GLY A 95 14.66 -1.54 -3.27
C GLY A 95 14.68 -3.00 -3.73
N VAL A 96 15.12 -3.24 -4.96
CA VAL A 96 15.31 -4.59 -5.50
C VAL A 96 16.34 -5.33 -4.64
N ILE A 97 15.96 -6.51 -4.14
CA ILE A 97 16.80 -7.39 -3.32
C ILE A 97 17.62 -8.28 -4.25
N HIS A 98 18.90 -8.49 -3.93
CA HIS A 98 19.81 -9.35 -4.69
C HIS A 98 19.92 -9.04 -6.20
N GLY A 99 19.70 -7.77 -6.58
CA GLY A 99 19.92 -7.31 -7.95
C GLY A 99 21.37 -7.50 -8.40
N ALA A 100 21.59 -7.69 -9.71
CA ALA A 100 22.92 -7.73 -10.29
C ALA A 100 23.73 -6.45 -9.95
N LEU A 101 25.06 -6.52 -10.03
CA LEU A 101 25.94 -5.37 -9.84
C LEU A 101 25.48 -4.19 -10.71
N GLY A 102 25.27 -3.03 -10.09
CA GLY A 102 24.77 -1.82 -10.75
C GLY A 102 23.25 -1.77 -10.97
N ALA A 103 22.50 -2.83 -10.66
CA ALA A 103 21.04 -2.91 -10.84
C ALA A 103 20.25 -2.51 -9.59
N ARG A 104 20.83 -1.73 -8.69
CA ARG A 104 20.09 -1.16 -7.55
C ARG A 104 19.03 -0.19 -8.06
N GLY A 105 17.84 -0.30 -7.51
CA GLY A 105 16.73 0.59 -7.85
C GLY A 105 15.49 0.30 -7.03
N PRO A 106 14.48 1.16 -7.13
CA PRO A 106 13.20 0.94 -6.45
C PRO A 106 12.46 -0.24 -7.09
N VAL A 107 11.65 -0.92 -6.29
CA VAL A 107 10.74 -1.96 -6.80
C VAL A 107 9.68 -1.33 -7.69
N LEU A 108 9.46 -1.91 -8.87
CA LEU A 108 8.47 -1.48 -9.86
C LEU A 108 7.05 -1.48 -9.27
N ASP A 109 6.27 -0.45 -9.59
CA ASP A 109 4.84 -0.43 -9.24
C ASP A 109 4.04 -1.42 -10.10
N HIS A 110 3.71 -2.56 -9.53
CA HIS A 110 2.96 -3.63 -10.18
C HIS A 110 1.48 -3.29 -10.38
N PHE A 111 0.98 -2.23 -9.75
CA PHE A 111 -0.37 -1.73 -9.97
C PHE A 111 -0.44 -0.66 -11.08
N ASN A 112 0.65 -0.41 -11.80
CA ASN A 112 0.71 0.54 -12.89
C ASN A 112 1.12 -0.14 -14.20
N ALA A 113 0.14 -0.47 -15.05
CA ALA A 113 0.34 -1.16 -16.32
C ALA A 113 1.30 -0.42 -17.27
N GLU A 114 1.25 0.92 -17.28
CA GLU A 114 2.17 1.72 -18.11
C GLU A 114 3.61 1.61 -17.61
N ALA A 115 3.83 1.66 -16.30
CA ALA A 115 5.15 1.48 -15.72
C ALA A 115 5.70 0.08 -16.01
N VAL A 116 4.87 -0.96 -15.95
CA VAL A 116 5.21 -2.34 -16.31
C VAL A 116 5.63 -2.42 -17.77
N ARG A 117 4.81 -1.93 -18.72
CA ARG A 117 5.15 -1.92 -20.16
C ARG A 117 6.45 -1.18 -20.43
N ARG A 118 6.63 -0.02 -19.83
CA ARG A 118 7.85 0.79 -20.01
C ARG A 118 9.10 0.05 -19.52
N TYR A 119 9.00 -0.62 -18.38
CA TYR A 119 10.09 -1.44 -17.83
C TYR A 119 10.45 -2.60 -18.77
N LEU A 120 9.45 -3.36 -19.23
CA LEU A 120 9.63 -4.50 -20.12
C LEU A 120 10.20 -4.08 -21.48
N ASN A 121 9.71 -3.00 -22.07
CA ASN A 121 10.23 -2.46 -23.33
C ASN A 121 11.68 -1.98 -23.18
N ARG A 122 12.01 -1.26 -22.12
CA ARG A 122 13.38 -0.84 -21.85
C ARG A 122 14.33 -2.03 -21.73
N MET A 123 13.89 -3.11 -21.11
CA MET A 123 14.67 -4.35 -21.00
C MET A 123 14.90 -4.98 -22.38
N SER A 124 13.85 -5.14 -23.19
CA SER A 124 14.00 -5.69 -24.54
C SER A 124 14.87 -4.83 -25.44
N ASP A 125 14.73 -3.51 -25.37
CA ASP A 125 15.50 -2.58 -26.19
C ASP A 125 17.01 -2.63 -25.84
N ALA A 126 17.34 -2.81 -24.56
CA ALA A 126 18.72 -3.01 -24.12
C ALA A 126 19.30 -4.37 -24.56
N MET A 127 18.48 -5.41 -24.69
CA MET A 127 18.91 -6.76 -25.07
C MET A 127 19.06 -6.94 -26.59
N ARG A 128 18.17 -6.34 -27.39
CA ARG A 128 18.11 -6.52 -28.86
C ARG A 128 19.44 -6.32 -29.59
N PRO A 129 20.28 -5.32 -29.30
CA PRO A 129 21.57 -5.14 -29.94
C PRO A 129 22.52 -6.33 -29.77
N VAL A 130 22.36 -7.11 -28.70
CA VAL A 130 23.21 -8.25 -28.35
C VAL A 130 22.63 -9.57 -28.82
N VAL A 131 21.32 -9.79 -28.65
CA VAL A 131 20.68 -11.09 -28.88
C VAL A 131 19.86 -11.15 -30.19
N GLY A 132 19.64 -10.02 -30.86
CA GLY A 132 18.75 -9.93 -32.00
C GLY A 132 17.28 -10.06 -31.60
N ASN A 133 16.51 -10.87 -32.33
CA ASN A 133 15.14 -11.18 -31.92
C ASN A 133 15.15 -12.01 -30.65
N LEU A 134 14.34 -11.63 -29.68
CA LEU A 134 14.32 -12.30 -28.36
C LEU A 134 13.96 -13.78 -28.48
N HIS A 135 13.00 -14.15 -29.35
CA HIS A 135 12.55 -15.53 -29.49
C HIS A 135 13.64 -16.48 -30.11
N ASP A 136 14.66 -15.95 -30.78
CA ASP A 136 15.74 -16.75 -31.34
C ASP A 136 16.72 -17.25 -30.25
N ARG A 137 16.77 -16.57 -29.11
CA ARG A 137 17.76 -16.81 -28.03
C ARG A 137 17.16 -17.08 -26.69
N ILE A 138 15.93 -16.59 -26.44
CA ILE A 138 15.27 -16.61 -25.13
C ILE A 138 13.99 -17.43 -25.23
N ARG A 139 13.91 -18.52 -24.48
CA ARG A 139 12.70 -19.35 -24.41
C ARG A 139 11.59 -18.74 -23.58
N SER A 140 11.94 -18.14 -22.46
CA SER A 140 10.97 -17.56 -21.50
C SER A 140 11.61 -16.50 -20.63
N PHE A 141 10.81 -15.53 -20.23
CA PHE A 141 11.12 -14.63 -19.12
C PHE A 141 10.55 -15.20 -17.83
N PHE A 142 11.36 -15.18 -16.79
CA PHE A 142 11.00 -15.66 -15.45
C PHE A 142 10.83 -14.46 -14.49
N THR A 143 9.71 -14.41 -13.83
CA THR A 143 9.50 -13.52 -12.68
C THR A 143 9.54 -14.35 -11.42
N ASP A 144 10.47 -14.01 -10.54
CA ASP A 144 10.66 -14.64 -9.24
C ASP A 144 9.52 -14.29 -8.28
N SER A 145 9.62 -14.72 -7.03
CA SER A 145 8.60 -14.49 -6.00
C SER A 145 8.21 -13.01 -5.86
N PHE A 146 6.92 -12.79 -5.66
CA PHE A 146 6.36 -11.44 -5.47
C PHE A 146 6.53 -10.98 -4.02
N GLU A 147 7.71 -10.55 -3.66
CA GLU A 147 8.01 -10.04 -2.32
C GLU A 147 7.73 -8.55 -2.24
N LEU A 148 6.48 -8.16 -2.51
CA LEU A 148 6.02 -6.76 -2.57
C LEU A 148 5.54 -6.26 -1.20
N GLU A 149 6.31 -6.52 -0.17
CA GLU A 149 5.93 -6.28 1.22
C GLU A 149 5.35 -4.89 1.46
N GLY A 150 4.11 -4.83 1.96
CA GLY A 150 3.41 -3.60 2.26
C GLY A 150 2.87 -2.83 1.05
N SER A 151 3.08 -3.30 -0.18
CA SER A 151 2.48 -2.69 -1.37
C SER A 151 0.97 -2.92 -1.36
N ASN A 152 0.21 -1.86 -1.07
CA ASN A 152 -1.23 -1.96 -0.87
C ASN A 152 -2.01 -0.79 -1.44
N TRP A 153 -1.42 -0.02 -2.36
CA TRP A 153 -2.09 1.17 -2.87
C TRP A 153 -1.63 1.53 -4.29
N CYS A 154 -2.57 2.05 -5.09
CA CYS A 154 -2.30 2.70 -6.38
C CYS A 154 -3.10 4.01 -6.50
N LYS A 155 -2.74 4.83 -7.48
CA LYS A 155 -3.27 6.19 -7.64
C LYS A 155 -4.80 6.22 -7.78
N ASP A 156 -5.37 5.26 -8.47
CA ASP A 156 -6.79 5.16 -8.82
C ASP A 156 -7.54 4.05 -8.07
N ILE A 157 -7.00 3.64 -6.90
CA ILE A 157 -7.61 2.56 -6.10
C ILE A 157 -9.04 2.88 -5.67
N ARG A 158 -9.35 4.16 -5.40
CA ARG A 158 -10.69 4.59 -4.98
C ARG A 158 -11.71 4.37 -6.10
N GLU A 159 -11.39 4.83 -7.31
CA GLU A 159 -12.23 4.71 -8.49
C GLU A 159 -12.42 3.25 -8.89
N GLU A 160 -11.35 2.47 -8.90
CA GLU A 160 -11.39 1.04 -9.20
C GLU A 160 -12.16 0.25 -8.16
N PHE A 161 -11.99 0.58 -6.88
CA PHE A 161 -12.75 -0.03 -5.80
C PHE A 161 -14.25 0.28 -5.94
N GLN A 162 -14.61 1.56 -6.10
CA GLN A 162 -16.00 1.99 -6.29
C GLN A 162 -16.64 1.28 -7.48
N LYS A 163 -15.93 1.20 -8.60
CA LYS A 163 -16.39 0.51 -9.82
C LYS A 163 -16.65 -0.98 -9.60
N ARG A 164 -15.81 -1.66 -8.82
CA ARG A 164 -15.85 -3.11 -8.62
C ARG A 164 -16.77 -3.53 -7.47
N ARG A 165 -16.81 -2.75 -6.41
CA ARG A 165 -17.49 -3.09 -5.14
C ARG A 165 -18.78 -2.29 -4.92
N GLY A 166 -18.97 -1.17 -5.61
CA GLY A 166 -20.21 -0.39 -5.59
C GLY A 166 -20.35 0.59 -4.43
N TYR A 167 -19.31 0.76 -3.59
CA TYR A 167 -19.32 1.71 -2.47
C TYR A 167 -17.99 2.43 -2.32
N ASP A 168 -17.97 3.57 -1.58
CA ASP A 168 -16.77 4.38 -1.42
C ASP A 168 -15.80 3.77 -0.40
N LEU A 169 -14.57 3.48 -0.86
CA LEU A 169 -13.48 2.96 -0.05
C LEU A 169 -13.13 3.89 1.12
N TYR A 170 -13.07 5.19 0.88
CA TYR A 170 -12.51 6.15 1.84
C TYR A 170 -13.44 6.48 3.01
N THR A 171 -14.72 6.13 2.95
CA THR A 171 -15.64 6.36 4.07
C THR A 171 -15.14 5.71 5.36
N TYR A 172 -14.56 4.50 5.28
CA TYR A 172 -14.09 3.74 6.45
C TYR A 172 -12.60 3.37 6.33
N TYR A 173 -11.84 4.08 5.50
CA TYR A 173 -10.51 3.69 5.10
C TYR A 173 -9.55 3.41 6.26
N PRO A 174 -9.46 4.23 7.34
CA PRO A 174 -8.58 3.93 8.46
C PRO A 174 -8.91 2.62 9.20
N LEU A 175 -10.18 2.18 9.19
CA LEU A 175 -10.60 0.91 9.79
C LEU A 175 -10.32 -0.29 8.88
N ILE A 176 -10.28 -0.06 7.56
CA ILE A 176 -9.97 -1.09 6.55
C ILE A 176 -8.49 -1.43 6.55
N LEU A 177 -7.62 -0.42 6.71
CA LEU A 177 -6.19 -0.63 6.74
C LEU A 177 -5.76 -1.52 7.91
N LYS A 178 -4.77 -2.35 7.65
CA LYS A 178 -4.13 -3.20 8.67
C LYS A 178 -2.82 -2.55 9.12
N LYS A 179 -2.46 -2.74 10.38
CA LYS A 179 -1.13 -2.35 10.84
C LYS A 179 -0.09 -3.28 10.23
N VAL A 180 0.88 -2.70 9.54
CA VAL A 180 1.97 -3.42 8.92
C VAL A 180 3.12 -3.62 9.91
N GLY A 181 3.57 -4.86 10.06
CA GLY A 181 4.70 -5.24 10.90
C GLY A 181 6.05 -5.02 10.24
N PRO A 182 7.15 -5.41 10.94
CA PRO A 182 8.51 -5.15 10.47
C PRO A 182 8.87 -5.73 9.09
N TYR A 183 8.22 -6.79 8.69
CA TYR A 183 8.48 -7.50 7.42
C TYR A 183 7.29 -7.43 6.46
N GLY A 184 6.51 -6.35 6.51
CA GLY A 184 5.32 -6.23 5.66
C GLY A 184 4.13 -7.12 6.09
N ASN A 185 4.30 -7.97 7.10
CA ASN A 185 3.26 -8.84 7.61
C ASN A 185 2.25 -8.06 8.46
N GLU A 186 1.01 -8.55 8.50
CA GLU A 186 -0.03 -7.99 9.37
C GLU A 186 0.28 -8.23 10.85
N ILE A 187 0.05 -7.21 11.68
CA ILE A 187 0.07 -7.34 13.15
C ILE A 187 -1.31 -7.80 13.60
N LYS A 188 -1.38 -9.01 14.14
CA LYS A 188 -2.64 -9.63 14.60
C LYS A 188 -3.09 -9.23 16.00
N THR A 189 -2.23 -8.55 16.77
CA THR A 189 -2.59 -8.08 18.12
C THR A 189 -3.60 -6.94 18.05
N PRO A 190 -4.53 -6.82 19.02
CA PRO A 190 -5.46 -5.69 19.10
C PRO A 190 -4.73 -4.35 18.93
N TYR A 191 -5.27 -3.49 18.09
CA TYR A 191 -4.61 -2.24 17.72
C TYR A 191 -5.62 -1.13 17.50
N GLY A 192 -5.43 -0.02 18.20
CA GLY A 192 -6.34 1.12 18.16
C GLY A 192 -7.55 0.96 19.10
N ALA A 193 -8.72 1.35 18.63
CA ALA A 193 -9.96 1.27 19.39
C ALA A 193 -10.39 -0.20 19.62
N ARG A 194 -11.05 -0.44 20.75
CA ARG A 194 -11.83 -1.67 20.94
C ARG A 194 -13.03 -1.62 19.99
N ILE A 195 -13.22 -2.66 19.19
CA ILE A 195 -14.31 -2.74 18.22
C ILE A 195 -15.19 -3.94 18.57
N GLU A 196 -16.51 -3.73 18.60
CA GLU A 196 -17.45 -4.83 18.86
C GLU A 196 -17.43 -5.88 17.75
N PRO A 197 -17.68 -7.18 18.07
CA PRO A 197 -17.50 -8.29 17.13
C PRO A 197 -18.29 -8.17 15.82
N ASP A 198 -19.54 -7.71 15.89
CA ASP A 198 -20.41 -7.52 14.72
C ASP A 198 -19.91 -6.38 13.81
N VAL A 199 -19.41 -5.31 14.39
CA VAL A 199 -18.76 -4.21 13.65
C VAL A 199 -17.47 -4.70 13.02
N MET A 200 -16.66 -5.48 13.76
CA MET A 200 -15.42 -6.05 13.23
C MET A 200 -15.67 -7.01 12.07
N GLU A 201 -16.75 -7.81 12.09
CA GLU A 201 -17.11 -8.66 10.96
C GLU A 201 -17.39 -7.85 9.69
N ARG A 202 -18.08 -6.70 9.81
CA ARG A 202 -18.32 -5.80 8.68
C ARG A 202 -17.00 -5.21 8.15
N ILE A 203 -16.09 -4.83 9.04
CA ILE A 203 -14.75 -4.35 8.65
C ILE A 203 -13.96 -5.45 7.93
N TYR A 204 -14.03 -6.71 8.37
CA TYR A 204 -13.38 -7.84 7.69
C TYR A 204 -13.90 -8.06 6.27
N ARG A 205 -15.20 -7.89 6.03
CA ARG A 205 -15.77 -7.96 4.68
C ARG A 205 -15.25 -6.83 3.80
N MET A 206 -15.18 -5.59 4.30
CA MET A 206 -14.59 -4.48 3.56
C MET A 206 -13.09 -4.67 3.29
N ARG A 207 -12.34 -5.25 4.23
CA ARG A 207 -10.94 -5.62 4.02
C ARG A 207 -10.79 -6.68 2.93
N TYR A 208 -11.65 -7.69 2.94
CA TYR A 208 -11.68 -8.69 1.87
C TYR A 208 -11.93 -8.05 0.50
N ASP A 209 -12.90 -7.15 0.39
CA ASP A 209 -13.19 -6.42 -0.84
C ASP A 209 -12.00 -5.57 -1.31
N TYR A 210 -11.29 -4.97 -0.36
CA TYR A 210 -10.08 -4.19 -0.65
C TYR A 210 -8.93 -5.07 -1.17
N GLU A 211 -8.64 -6.16 -0.49
CA GLU A 211 -7.61 -7.12 -0.88
C GLU A 211 -7.94 -7.78 -2.23
N LEU A 212 -9.22 -8.15 -2.44
CA LEU A 212 -9.67 -8.69 -3.71
C LEU A 212 -9.51 -7.67 -4.85
N THR A 213 -9.80 -6.39 -4.59
CA THR A 213 -9.57 -5.32 -5.60
C THR A 213 -8.10 -5.20 -5.95
N LEU A 214 -7.20 -5.24 -4.97
CA LEU A 214 -5.76 -5.22 -5.21
C LEU A 214 -5.29 -6.45 -6.00
N ALA A 215 -5.78 -7.65 -5.67
CA ALA A 215 -5.44 -8.88 -6.39
C ALA A 215 -5.90 -8.84 -7.87
N GLU A 216 -7.11 -8.34 -8.12
CA GLU A 216 -7.62 -8.15 -9.49
C GLU A 216 -6.77 -7.13 -10.26
N LEU A 217 -6.43 -6.00 -9.66
CA LEU A 217 -5.57 -4.98 -10.29
C LEU A 217 -4.16 -5.49 -10.55
N PHE A 218 -3.59 -6.26 -9.62
CA PHE A 218 -2.29 -6.89 -9.82
C PHE A 218 -2.31 -7.86 -11.01
N LYS A 219 -3.35 -8.71 -11.10
CA LYS A 219 -3.53 -9.60 -12.23
C LYS A 219 -3.60 -8.82 -13.55
N GLU A 220 -4.47 -7.83 -13.62
CA GLU A 220 -4.72 -7.07 -14.84
C GLU A 220 -3.52 -6.22 -15.26
N ARG A 221 -2.87 -5.56 -14.31
CA ARG A 221 -1.85 -4.52 -14.57
C ARG A 221 -0.42 -5.03 -14.60
N PHE A 222 -0.18 -6.21 -14.02
CA PHE A 222 1.13 -6.84 -14.06
C PHE A 222 1.11 -8.16 -14.82
N LEU A 223 0.31 -9.14 -14.39
CA LEU A 223 0.37 -10.48 -14.98
C LEU A 223 -0.10 -10.50 -16.42
N ASP A 224 -1.22 -9.86 -16.73
CA ASP A 224 -1.77 -9.82 -18.08
C ASP A 224 -0.87 -8.98 -19.02
N GLU A 225 -0.30 -7.87 -18.51
CA GLU A 225 0.67 -7.06 -19.27
C GLU A 225 1.96 -7.83 -19.58
N LEU A 226 2.53 -8.53 -18.59
CA LEU A 226 3.70 -9.38 -18.81
C LEU A 226 3.42 -10.48 -19.84
N ASN A 227 2.28 -11.15 -19.72
CA ASN A 227 1.88 -12.21 -20.64
C ASN A 227 1.67 -11.67 -22.07
N ALA A 228 1.03 -10.51 -22.22
CA ALA A 228 0.82 -9.87 -23.51
C ALA A 228 2.15 -9.48 -24.15
N TRP A 229 3.05 -8.88 -23.36
CA TRP A 229 4.38 -8.49 -23.84
C TRP A 229 5.23 -9.70 -24.25
N CYS A 230 5.25 -10.77 -23.45
CA CYS A 230 5.96 -12.00 -23.78
C CYS A 230 5.44 -12.61 -25.10
N ARG A 231 4.12 -12.67 -25.28
CA ARG A 231 3.51 -13.15 -26.56
C ARG A 231 3.93 -12.28 -27.73
N ALA A 232 3.92 -10.96 -27.58
CA ALA A 232 4.36 -10.05 -28.64
C ALA A 232 5.85 -10.21 -29.01
N CYS A 233 6.67 -10.61 -28.05
CA CYS A 233 8.09 -10.93 -28.27
C CYS A 233 8.34 -12.36 -28.75
N GLY A 234 7.31 -13.20 -28.92
CA GLY A 234 7.43 -14.60 -29.30
C GLY A 234 8.05 -15.52 -28.23
N VAL A 235 8.04 -15.11 -26.97
CA VAL A 235 8.62 -15.84 -25.84
C VAL A 235 7.53 -16.25 -24.83
N LYS A 236 7.84 -17.20 -23.95
CA LYS A 236 6.93 -17.62 -22.87
C LYS A 236 7.16 -16.78 -21.62
N SER A 237 6.11 -16.57 -20.84
CA SER A 237 6.21 -16.10 -19.45
C SER A 237 6.28 -17.28 -18.49
N ARG A 238 7.07 -17.16 -17.44
CA ARG A 238 7.11 -18.07 -16.31
C ARG A 238 7.09 -17.26 -15.04
N ILE A 239 6.18 -17.57 -14.14
CA ILE A 239 5.93 -16.81 -12.93
C ILE A 239 6.00 -17.77 -11.74
N GLN A 240 6.73 -17.38 -10.72
CA GLN A 240 6.63 -18.00 -9.40
C GLN A 240 5.56 -17.25 -8.61
N ALA A 241 4.31 -17.73 -8.67
CA ALA A 241 3.17 -17.12 -7.99
C ALA A 241 3.23 -17.38 -6.46
N TYR A 242 4.24 -16.81 -5.83
CA TYR A 242 4.57 -16.95 -4.43
C TYR A 242 5.12 -15.63 -3.88
N GLY A 243 4.82 -15.33 -2.62
CA GLY A 243 5.30 -14.12 -1.94
C GLY A 243 4.20 -13.41 -1.14
N LYS A 244 4.60 -12.56 -0.20
CA LYS A 244 3.68 -11.75 0.60
C LYS A 244 3.41 -10.44 -0.12
N GLY A 245 2.16 -10.04 -0.20
CA GLY A 245 1.80 -8.67 -0.55
C GLY A 245 0.72 -8.47 -1.59
N CYS A 246 0.33 -9.49 -2.34
CA CYS A 246 -0.72 -9.35 -3.37
C CYS A 246 -1.71 -10.53 -3.40
N MET A 247 -1.72 -11.36 -2.39
CA MET A 247 -2.66 -12.50 -2.25
C MET A 247 -3.24 -12.55 -0.85
#